data_96ad7564760ddf574744835ac292992f
#
_entry.id   96ad7564760ddf574744835ac292992f
#
_cell.length_a   1.000
_cell.length_b   1.000
_cell.length_c   1.000
_cell.angle_alpha   90.00
_cell.angle_beta   90.00
_cell.angle_gamma   90.00
#
_symmetry.space_group_name_H-M   'P 1'
#
loop_
_entity.id
_entity.type
_entity.pdbx_description
1 polymer ?
#
loop_
_entity_poly.entity_id
_entity_poly.type
_entity_poly.pdbx_seq_one_letter_code
_entity_poly.pdbx_strand_id
1 'polypeptide(L)'
;MRMADVETNLEEALGIARAWIREAEKVVVLTGAGISTESGIPDFRGPQGVWTKNPEAEKMATLQHYMSDPDVRRKAWKNRLVSTAWSAKPNAGHRALVELERYGKLDTIITQNVDGLHQKAGTSPEIVVEIHGTLLEVMCMRCGERAPMERALERVRAGEEDPPCRSCGGILKSATISFGQNLVHEDLVRSQEAAETCDLMLAIGSSLSVYPIAGVVPIAKRAGARVVILNAEPTAMDDAADLVIRGAIGELLPRLTAPD
;
A
#
# COMPACT_ATOMS: atom_id res chain seq x y z
N MET A 1 -33.33 -16.38 6.48
CA MET A 1 -32.84 -17.27 5.41
C MET A 1 -31.37 -16.93 5.30
N ARG A 2 -30.52 -17.75 5.89
CA ARG A 2 -29.06 -17.57 5.80
C ARG A 2 -28.71 -17.81 4.33
N MET A 3 -28.04 -16.84 3.71
CA MET A 3 -27.46 -17.09 2.40
C MET A 3 -26.41 -18.18 2.60
N ALA A 4 -26.66 -19.31 1.96
CA ALA A 4 -25.74 -20.44 1.97
C ALA A 4 -24.41 -19.97 1.38
N ASP A 5 -23.32 -20.43 2.00
CA ASP A 5 -21.96 -20.36 1.48
C ASP A 5 -21.95 -21.02 0.08
N VAL A 6 -22.12 -20.21 -0.96
CA VAL A 6 -21.81 -20.64 -2.31
C VAL A 6 -20.29 -20.52 -2.39
N GLU A 7 -19.58 -21.66 -2.30
CA GLU A 7 -18.19 -21.73 -2.77
C GLU A 7 -18.22 -21.36 -4.26
N THR A 8 -18.09 -20.07 -4.54
CA THR A 8 -18.04 -19.56 -5.91
C THR A 8 -16.76 -20.13 -6.52
N ASN A 9 -16.90 -20.92 -7.58
CA ASN A 9 -15.74 -21.42 -8.31
C ASN A 9 -14.88 -20.21 -8.73
N LEU A 10 -13.56 -20.31 -8.59
CA LEU A 10 -12.63 -19.23 -8.91
C LEU A 10 -12.86 -18.63 -10.31
N GLU A 11 -13.14 -19.47 -11.31
CA GLU A 11 -13.39 -19.02 -12.68
C GLU A 11 -14.67 -18.17 -12.78
N GLU A 12 -15.72 -18.55 -12.06
CA GLU A 12 -16.97 -17.79 -11.97
C GLU A 12 -16.74 -16.44 -11.28
N ALA A 13 -16.01 -16.42 -10.15
CA ALA A 13 -15.65 -15.20 -9.43
C ALA A 13 -14.82 -14.24 -10.30
N LEU A 14 -13.84 -14.75 -11.04
CA LEU A 14 -13.06 -13.97 -11.98
C LEU A 14 -13.92 -13.43 -13.12
N GLY A 15 -14.85 -14.22 -13.65
CA GLY A 15 -15.80 -13.80 -14.68
C GLY A 15 -16.70 -12.66 -14.21
N ILE A 16 -17.24 -12.76 -12.99
CA ILE A 16 -18.06 -11.71 -12.37
C ILE A 16 -17.24 -10.42 -12.19
N ALA A 17 -16.05 -10.51 -11.59
CA ALA A 17 -15.21 -9.34 -11.34
C ALA A 17 -14.79 -8.64 -12.65
N ARG A 18 -14.44 -9.41 -13.71
CA ARG A 18 -14.14 -8.86 -15.04
C ARG A 18 -15.32 -8.12 -15.65
N ALA A 19 -16.54 -8.67 -15.53
CA ALA A 19 -17.74 -8.00 -15.98
C ALA A 19 -17.93 -6.66 -15.26
N TRP A 20 -17.75 -6.62 -13.95
CA TRP A 20 -17.85 -5.39 -13.15
C TRP A 20 -16.78 -4.36 -13.51
N ILE A 21 -15.52 -4.79 -13.76
CA ILE A 21 -14.47 -3.89 -14.24
C ILE A 21 -14.83 -3.28 -15.62
N ARG A 22 -15.41 -4.05 -16.52
CA ARG A 22 -15.85 -3.54 -17.83
C ARG A 22 -16.99 -2.53 -17.74
N GLU A 23 -17.95 -2.81 -16.86
CA GLU A 23 -19.12 -1.95 -16.65
C GLU A 23 -18.75 -0.63 -15.94
N ALA A 24 -17.79 -0.66 -15.03
CA ALA A 24 -17.39 0.52 -14.27
C ALA A 24 -16.79 1.62 -15.17
N GLU A 25 -17.11 2.86 -14.85
CA GLU A 25 -16.48 4.06 -15.43
C GLU A 25 -15.29 4.50 -14.56
N LYS A 26 -15.43 4.34 -13.23
CA LYS A 26 -14.42 4.73 -12.24
C LYS A 26 -14.06 3.56 -11.31
N VAL A 27 -12.91 2.96 -11.54
CA VAL A 27 -12.34 1.95 -10.64
C VAL A 27 -11.36 2.61 -9.70
N VAL A 28 -11.57 2.44 -8.39
CA VAL A 28 -10.62 2.84 -7.36
C VAL A 28 -9.99 1.59 -6.76
N VAL A 29 -8.67 1.63 -6.57
CA VAL A 29 -7.91 0.50 -6.06
C VAL A 29 -7.27 0.87 -4.73
N LEU A 30 -7.53 0.09 -3.66
CA LEU A 30 -6.79 0.16 -2.41
C LEU A 30 -5.77 -0.99 -2.37
N THR A 31 -4.47 -0.68 -2.31
CA THR A 31 -3.43 -1.71 -2.22
C THR A 31 -2.73 -1.74 -0.87
N GLY A 32 -2.33 -2.94 -0.44
CA GLY A 32 -1.46 -3.18 0.71
C GLY A 32 -0.24 -4.01 0.35
N ALA A 33 0.55 -4.40 1.35
CA ALA A 33 1.85 -5.06 1.17
C ALA A 33 1.78 -6.40 0.41
N GLY A 34 0.61 -7.04 0.40
CA GLY A 34 0.40 -8.30 -0.33
C GLY A 34 0.66 -8.19 -1.83
N ILE A 35 0.43 -7.02 -2.47
CA ILE A 35 0.75 -6.86 -3.90
C ILE A 35 2.26 -6.85 -4.17
N SER A 36 3.08 -6.51 -3.17
CA SER A 36 4.55 -6.40 -3.33
C SER A 36 5.32 -7.65 -2.90
N THR A 37 4.65 -8.69 -2.36
CA THR A 37 5.31 -9.91 -1.89
C THR A 37 6.03 -10.65 -3.02
N GLU A 38 5.42 -10.74 -4.19
CA GLU A 38 6.03 -11.34 -5.39
C GLU A 38 7.15 -10.47 -6.00
N SER A 39 7.33 -9.25 -5.52
CA SER A 39 8.48 -8.40 -5.83
C SER A 39 9.65 -8.58 -4.85
N GLY A 40 9.53 -9.50 -3.88
CA GLY A 40 10.53 -9.78 -2.86
C GLY A 40 10.48 -8.84 -1.64
N ILE A 41 9.41 -8.04 -1.50
CA ILE A 41 9.17 -7.21 -0.31
C ILE A 41 8.22 -7.98 0.60
N PRO A 42 8.64 -8.39 1.83
CA PRO A 42 7.76 -9.11 2.73
C PRO A 42 6.59 -8.21 3.19
N ASP A 43 5.43 -8.80 3.37
CA ASP A 43 4.32 -8.14 4.04
C ASP A 43 4.58 -8.01 5.56
N PHE A 44 3.63 -7.43 6.28
CA PHE A 44 3.77 -7.20 7.72
C PHE A 44 3.11 -8.27 8.59
N ARG A 45 1.92 -8.77 8.20
CA ARG A 45 1.02 -9.57 9.04
C ARG A 45 0.71 -10.95 8.49
N GLY A 46 1.09 -11.25 7.23
CA GLY A 46 0.93 -12.58 6.65
C GLY A 46 1.76 -13.65 7.38
N PRO A 47 1.62 -14.92 7.01
CA PRO A 47 2.35 -16.02 7.67
C PRO A 47 3.87 -15.85 7.66
N GLN A 48 4.42 -15.14 6.67
CA GLN A 48 5.84 -14.80 6.54
C GLN A 48 6.13 -13.33 6.86
N GLY A 49 5.15 -12.58 7.38
CA GLY A 49 5.21 -11.16 7.60
C GLY A 49 6.26 -10.73 8.62
N VAL A 50 6.76 -9.50 8.46
CA VAL A 50 7.84 -8.94 9.30
C VAL A 50 7.47 -8.93 10.78
N TRP A 51 6.22 -8.55 11.12
CA TRP A 51 5.76 -8.48 12.51
C TRP A 51 5.35 -9.84 13.06
N THR A 52 4.87 -10.74 12.20
CA THR A 52 4.60 -12.13 12.58
C THR A 52 5.88 -12.84 13.02
N LYS A 53 6.99 -12.60 12.31
CA LYS A 53 8.30 -13.18 12.65
C LYS A 53 9.05 -12.43 13.75
N ASN A 54 8.84 -11.11 13.84
CA ASN A 54 9.53 -10.25 14.80
C ASN A 54 8.57 -9.16 15.34
N PRO A 55 7.77 -9.45 16.38
CA PRO A 55 6.85 -8.48 16.97
C PRO A 55 7.52 -7.19 17.48
N GLU A 56 8.80 -7.24 17.89
CA GLU A 56 9.54 -6.04 18.30
C GLU A 56 9.76 -5.05 17.13
N ALA A 57 9.72 -5.51 15.88
CA ALA A 57 9.82 -4.63 14.72
C ALA A 57 8.62 -3.67 14.60
N GLU A 58 7.44 -4.04 15.11
CA GLU A 58 6.27 -3.16 15.15
C GLU A 58 6.51 -1.95 16.06
N LYS A 59 7.15 -2.15 17.22
CA LYS A 59 7.51 -1.05 18.13
C LYS A 59 8.43 -0.03 17.45
N MET A 60 9.39 -0.50 16.66
CA MET A 60 10.30 0.38 15.91
C MET A 60 9.60 1.20 14.82
N ALA A 61 8.41 0.79 14.39
CA ALA A 61 7.58 1.51 13.44
C ALA A 61 6.76 2.67 14.07
N THR A 62 6.87 2.90 15.39
CA THR A 62 6.15 3.99 16.06
C THR A 62 6.97 5.28 16.06
N LEU A 63 6.27 6.41 15.84
CA LEU A 63 6.92 7.73 15.83
C LEU A 63 7.60 8.05 17.17
N GLN A 64 6.94 7.76 18.27
CA GLN A 64 7.44 8.06 19.61
C GLN A 64 8.82 7.42 19.87
N HIS A 65 8.96 6.10 19.61
CA HIS A 65 10.24 5.42 19.80
C HIS A 65 11.33 5.95 18.87
N TYR A 66 10.97 6.20 17.59
CA TYR A 66 11.92 6.77 16.64
C TYR A 66 12.45 8.13 17.09
N MET A 67 11.57 9.01 17.59
CA MET A 67 11.95 10.36 18.00
C MET A 67 12.76 10.39 19.31
N SER A 68 12.43 9.52 20.26
CA SER A 68 13.03 9.56 21.60
C SER A 68 14.33 8.76 21.74
N ASP A 69 14.53 7.71 20.92
CA ASP A 69 15.62 6.74 21.10
C ASP A 69 16.61 6.75 19.93
N PRO A 70 17.87 7.22 20.15
CA PRO A 70 18.91 7.18 19.12
C PRO A 70 19.29 5.77 18.64
N ASP A 71 19.17 4.74 19.50
CA ASP A 71 19.49 3.37 19.12
C ASP A 71 18.46 2.80 18.17
N VAL A 72 17.18 3.15 18.35
CA VAL A 72 16.13 2.84 17.40
C VAL A 72 16.42 3.48 16.04
N ARG A 73 16.86 4.74 16.00
CA ARG A 73 17.21 5.42 14.74
C ARG A 73 18.40 4.76 14.07
N ARG A 74 19.50 4.49 14.80
CA ARG A 74 20.68 3.79 14.25
C ARG A 74 20.32 2.44 13.66
N LYS A 75 19.50 1.67 14.35
CA LYS A 75 19.01 0.38 13.85
C LYS A 75 18.14 0.54 12.61
N ALA A 76 17.27 1.54 12.60
CA ALA A 76 16.42 1.85 11.44
C ALA A 76 17.25 2.25 10.21
N TRP A 77 18.31 3.04 10.38
CA TRP A 77 19.22 3.40 9.29
C TRP A 77 19.98 2.18 8.75
N LYS A 78 20.50 1.31 9.63
CA LYS A 78 21.14 0.05 9.23
C LYS A 78 20.18 -0.85 8.44
N ASN A 79 18.94 -1.00 8.89
CA ASN A 79 17.93 -1.78 8.19
C ASN A 79 17.59 -1.18 6.80
N ARG A 80 17.56 0.15 6.67
CA ARG A 80 17.33 0.80 5.37
C ARG A 80 18.45 0.53 4.37
N LEU A 81 19.70 0.47 4.81
CA LEU A 81 20.83 0.15 3.92
C LEU A 81 20.70 -1.21 3.22
N VAL A 82 20.12 -2.19 3.92
CA VAL A 82 20.01 -3.58 3.46
C VAL A 82 18.59 -3.94 2.99
N SER A 83 17.73 -2.94 2.86
CA SER A 83 16.33 -3.18 2.46
C SER A 83 16.23 -3.77 1.06
N THR A 84 15.45 -4.84 0.90
CA THR A 84 15.14 -5.45 -0.41
C THR A 84 14.34 -4.53 -1.31
N ALA A 85 13.67 -3.52 -0.75
CA ALA A 85 12.89 -2.55 -1.52
C ALA A 85 13.72 -1.77 -2.56
N TRP A 86 15.04 -1.60 -2.34
CA TRP A 86 15.92 -0.89 -3.29
C TRP A 86 16.10 -1.64 -4.62
N SER A 87 16.15 -2.96 -4.57
CA SER A 87 16.31 -3.82 -5.75
C SER A 87 15.00 -4.36 -6.29
N ALA A 88 13.89 -4.16 -5.57
CA ALA A 88 12.59 -4.66 -5.95
C ALA A 88 12.13 -4.09 -7.31
N LYS A 89 11.50 -4.95 -8.09
CA LYS A 89 10.91 -4.60 -9.39
C LYS A 89 9.41 -4.84 -9.35
N PRO A 90 8.63 -4.01 -10.06
CA PRO A 90 7.21 -4.25 -10.21
C PRO A 90 6.93 -5.66 -10.74
N ASN A 91 5.97 -6.35 -10.15
CA ASN A 91 5.53 -7.67 -10.59
C ASN A 91 4.31 -7.58 -11.52
N ALA A 92 3.76 -8.73 -11.89
CA ALA A 92 2.61 -8.81 -12.80
C ALA A 92 1.37 -8.08 -12.26
N GLY A 93 1.14 -8.09 -10.94
CA GLY A 93 0.04 -7.35 -10.31
C GLY A 93 0.13 -5.84 -10.51
N HIS A 94 1.32 -5.25 -10.30
CA HIS A 94 1.52 -3.81 -10.55
C HIS A 94 1.31 -3.46 -12.03
N ARG A 95 1.82 -4.28 -12.96
CA ARG A 95 1.62 -4.07 -14.40
C ARG A 95 0.17 -4.20 -14.84
N ALA A 96 -0.59 -5.08 -14.20
CA ALA A 96 -2.03 -5.23 -14.47
C ALA A 96 -2.79 -3.94 -14.15
N LEU A 97 -2.41 -3.19 -13.12
CA LEU A 97 -3.02 -1.89 -12.80
C LEU A 97 -2.63 -0.81 -13.81
N VAL A 98 -1.41 -0.85 -14.37
CA VAL A 98 -1.03 0.04 -15.49
C VAL A 98 -1.89 -0.22 -16.74
N GLU A 99 -2.18 -1.48 -17.04
CA GLU A 99 -3.09 -1.79 -18.16
C GLU A 99 -4.50 -1.27 -17.89
N LEU A 100 -5.00 -1.42 -16.63
CA LEU A 100 -6.30 -0.89 -16.25
C LEU A 100 -6.38 0.65 -16.41
N GLU A 101 -5.29 1.36 -16.10
CA GLU A 101 -5.15 2.80 -16.36
C GLU A 101 -5.18 3.10 -17.88
N ARG A 102 -4.43 2.34 -18.67
CA ARG A 102 -4.39 2.51 -20.15
C ARG A 102 -5.75 2.34 -20.82
N TYR A 103 -6.60 1.49 -20.25
CA TYR A 103 -7.98 1.34 -20.71
C TYR A 103 -8.92 2.44 -20.20
N GLY A 104 -8.40 3.44 -19.48
CA GLY A 104 -9.18 4.56 -18.95
C GLY A 104 -10.18 4.17 -17.87
N LYS A 105 -9.96 3.03 -17.20
CA LYS A 105 -10.84 2.55 -16.12
C LYS A 105 -10.35 2.92 -14.73
N LEU A 106 -9.03 2.99 -14.52
CA LEU A 106 -8.41 3.28 -13.24
C LEU A 106 -8.43 4.78 -12.96
N ASP A 107 -9.19 5.18 -11.94
CA ASP A 107 -9.29 6.58 -11.49
C ASP A 107 -8.21 6.90 -10.45
N THR A 108 -8.12 6.10 -9.41
CA THR A 108 -7.19 6.35 -8.29
C THR A 108 -6.64 5.03 -7.73
N ILE A 109 -5.34 5.00 -7.44
CA ILE A 109 -4.72 3.99 -6.57
C ILE A 109 -4.45 4.64 -5.21
N ILE A 110 -5.08 4.12 -4.17
CA ILE A 110 -4.77 4.43 -2.78
C ILE A 110 -3.83 3.33 -2.29
N THR A 111 -2.56 3.64 -2.09
CA THR A 111 -1.62 2.61 -1.64
C THR A 111 -1.16 2.83 -0.21
N GLN A 112 -1.22 1.76 0.59
CA GLN A 112 -0.61 1.69 1.91
C GLN A 112 0.90 1.41 1.83
N ASN A 113 1.39 1.03 0.65
CA ASN A 113 2.78 0.72 0.41
C ASN A 113 3.61 1.99 0.27
N VAL A 114 4.88 1.87 0.64
CA VAL A 114 5.84 2.99 0.63
C VAL A 114 7.00 2.74 -0.34
N ASP A 115 6.88 1.70 -1.18
CA ASP A 115 7.97 1.15 -2.01
C ASP A 115 8.12 1.81 -3.39
N GLY A 116 7.12 2.61 -3.81
CA GLY A 116 7.10 3.31 -5.10
C GLY A 116 6.93 2.37 -6.30
N LEU A 117 6.50 1.10 -6.11
CA LEU A 117 6.43 0.13 -7.20
C LEU A 117 5.30 0.41 -8.19
N HIS A 118 4.22 1.08 -7.79
CA HIS A 118 3.17 1.52 -8.72
C HIS A 118 3.73 2.48 -9.77
N GLN A 119 4.39 3.55 -9.32
CA GLN A 119 5.02 4.54 -10.20
C GLN A 119 6.15 3.90 -11.03
N LYS A 120 6.95 3.03 -10.42
CA LYS A 120 8.03 2.28 -11.11
C LYS A 120 7.49 1.30 -12.15
N ALA A 121 6.25 0.83 -12.01
CA ALA A 121 5.56 0.02 -13.03
C ALA A 121 5.12 0.83 -14.24
N GLY A 122 4.94 2.14 -14.09
CA GLY A 122 4.49 3.06 -15.12
C GLY A 122 3.10 3.66 -14.85
N THR A 123 2.51 3.45 -13.67
CA THR A 123 1.30 4.16 -13.26
C THR A 123 1.58 5.65 -13.12
N SER A 124 0.70 6.49 -13.65
CA SER A 124 0.79 7.94 -13.57
C SER A 124 0.82 8.41 -12.10
N PRO A 125 1.83 9.18 -11.68
CA PRO A 125 1.97 9.58 -10.27
C PRO A 125 0.77 10.36 -9.74
N GLU A 126 0.08 11.10 -10.58
CA GLU A 126 -1.09 11.92 -10.24
C GLU A 126 -2.30 11.11 -9.79
N ILE A 127 -2.43 9.86 -10.20
CA ILE A 127 -3.51 8.97 -9.75
C ILE A 127 -3.11 8.08 -8.57
N VAL A 128 -1.86 8.16 -8.10
CA VAL A 128 -1.38 7.39 -6.93
C VAL A 128 -1.42 8.25 -5.69
N VAL A 129 -2.12 7.80 -4.65
CA VAL A 129 -2.10 8.36 -3.30
C VAL A 129 -1.28 7.45 -2.41
N GLU A 130 -0.04 7.85 -2.06
CA GLU A 130 0.82 7.15 -1.12
C GLU A 130 0.42 7.51 0.32
N ILE A 131 -0.70 6.95 0.80
CA ILE A 131 -1.34 7.36 2.06
C ILE A 131 -0.44 7.19 3.29
N HIS A 132 0.55 6.32 3.24
CA HIS A 132 1.56 6.15 4.29
C HIS A 132 2.91 6.77 3.92
N GLY A 133 2.93 7.67 2.92
CA GLY A 133 4.15 8.32 2.44
C GLY A 133 5.07 7.38 1.66
N THR A 134 6.35 7.75 1.57
CA THR A 134 7.32 7.04 0.72
C THR A 134 8.63 6.75 1.45
N LEU A 135 9.25 5.60 1.13
CA LEU A 135 10.61 5.28 1.59
C LEU A 135 11.70 5.85 0.67
N LEU A 136 11.31 6.37 -0.50
CA LEU A 136 12.26 6.92 -1.48
C LEU A 136 12.82 8.28 -1.06
N GLU A 137 12.20 8.91 -0.08
CA GLU A 137 12.62 10.20 0.46
C GLU A 137 12.90 10.15 1.97
N VAL A 138 13.78 11.04 2.38
CA VAL A 138 14.00 11.38 3.78
C VAL A 138 13.37 12.72 4.09
N MET A 139 12.84 12.88 5.30
CA MET A 139 12.24 14.12 5.79
C MET A 139 12.85 14.51 7.15
N CYS A 140 13.09 15.79 7.33
CA CYS A 140 13.49 16.35 8.64
C CYS A 140 12.25 16.53 9.53
N MET A 141 12.26 15.94 10.71
CA MET A 141 11.14 16.02 11.66
C MET A 141 11.03 17.40 12.36
N ARG A 142 12.01 18.30 12.15
CA ARG A 142 11.98 19.65 12.73
C ARG A 142 11.59 20.72 11.70
N CYS A 143 12.24 20.75 10.55
CA CYS A 143 12.01 21.80 9.55
C CYS A 143 11.20 21.35 8.32
N GLY A 144 10.84 20.07 8.23
CA GLY A 144 10.05 19.53 7.12
C GLY A 144 10.83 19.36 5.79
N GLU A 145 12.12 19.73 5.75
CA GLU A 145 12.94 19.58 4.52
C GLU A 145 12.93 18.12 4.05
N ARG A 146 12.69 17.92 2.75
CA ARG A 146 12.70 16.62 2.10
C ARG A 146 13.86 16.51 1.11
N ALA A 147 14.38 15.31 0.98
CA ALA A 147 15.43 15.00 0.00
C ALA A 147 15.32 13.52 -0.41
N PRO A 148 15.93 13.14 -1.56
CA PRO A 148 16.05 11.73 -1.92
C PRO A 148 16.73 10.95 -0.79
N MET A 149 16.18 9.76 -0.48
CA MET A 149 16.69 8.89 0.60
C MET A 149 18.17 8.55 0.40
N GLU A 150 18.62 8.39 -0.85
CA GLU A 150 20.01 8.05 -1.19
C GLU A 150 21.01 9.04 -0.56
N ARG A 151 20.68 10.34 -0.50
CA ARG A 151 21.56 11.35 0.15
C ARG A 151 21.82 11.07 1.63
N ALA A 152 20.82 10.51 2.34
CA ALA A 152 20.99 10.11 3.73
C ALA A 152 21.76 8.79 3.83
N LEU A 153 21.45 7.82 2.95
CA LEU A 153 22.11 6.52 2.92
C LEU A 153 23.60 6.61 2.59
N GLU A 154 24.00 7.53 1.70
CA GLU A 154 25.43 7.83 1.42
C GLU A 154 26.17 8.23 2.70
N ARG A 155 25.55 9.08 3.52
CA ARG A 155 26.13 9.50 4.81
C ARG A 155 26.23 8.35 5.80
N VAL A 156 25.21 7.49 5.85
CA VAL A 156 25.23 6.29 6.70
C VAL A 156 26.35 5.33 6.26
N ARG A 157 26.54 5.13 4.94
CA ARG A 157 27.67 4.35 4.40
C ARG A 157 29.03 4.96 4.74
N ALA A 158 29.10 6.29 4.84
CA ALA A 158 30.30 7.00 5.25
C ALA A 158 30.53 7.00 6.77
N GLY A 159 29.68 6.34 7.57
CA GLY A 159 29.86 6.14 9.01
C GLY A 159 29.00 7.04 9.90
N GLU A 160 28.15 7.90 9.36
CA GLU A 160 27.18 8.66 10.17
C GLU A 160 26.02 7.75 10.56
N GLU A 161 26.05 7.15 11.74
CA GLU A 161 25.05 6.15 12.16
C GLU A 161 23.63 6.72 12.33
N ASP A 162 23.49 8.01 12.68
CA ASP A 162 22.21 8.72 12.84
C ASP A 162 22.36 10.13 12.24
N PRO A 163 22.35 10.25 10.90
CA PRO A 163 22.64 11.50 10.23
C PRO A 163 21.61 12.60 10.56
N PRO A 164 22.02 13.77 11.08
CA PRO A 164 21.12 14.89 11.32
C PRO A 164 20.78 15.64 10.03
N CYS A 165 19.70 16.41 10.05
CA CYS A 165 19.38 17.36 8.98
C CYS A 165 20.52 18.38 8.83
N ARG A 166 21.00 18.60 7.59
CA ARG A 166 22.08 19.56 7.32
C ARG A 166 21.66 21.01 7.51
N SER A 167 20.38 21.32 7.31
CA SER A 167 19.86 22.69 7.40
C SER A 167 19.59 23.13 8.84
N CYS A 168 19.12 22.22 9.73
CA CYS A 168 18.69 22.62 11.07
C CYS A 168 19.19 21.71 12.21
N GLY A 169 19.94 20.64 11.90
CA GLY A 169 20.40 19.67 12.89
C GLY A 169 19.27 18.77 13.46
N GLY A 170 18.06 18.84 12.91
CA GLY A 170 16.92 18.02 13.33
C GLY A 170 17.05 16.55 12.95
N ILE A 171 16.22 15.69 13.54
CA ILE A 171 16.18 14.26 13.27
C ILE A 171 15.67 14.03 11.85
N LEU A 172 16.41 13.23 11.07
CA LEU A 172 15.96 12.73 9.78
C LEU A 172 15.23 11.41 9.94
N LYS A 173 14.15 11.22 9.17
CA LYS A 173 13.34 10.01 9.10
C LYS A 173 12.96 9.75 7.65
N SER A 174 12.72 8.48 7.25
CA SER A 174 12.03 8.26 5.95
C SER A 174 10.73 9.05 5.92
N ALA A 175 10.37 9.57 4.75
CA ALA A 175 9.11 10.31 4.56
C ALA A 175 7.87 9.41 4.60
N THR A 176 7.93 8.31 5.37
CA THR A 176 6.82 7.39 5.63
C THR A 176 6.04 7.84 6.86
N ILE A 177 4.77 7.50 6.94
CA ILE A 177 3.95 7.73 8.14
C ILE A 177 4.16 6.57 9.11
N SER A 178 4.59 6.89 10.33
CA SER A 178 4.78 5.92 11.42
C SER A 178 3.50 5.80 12.26
N PHE A 179 3.33 4.71 12.99
CA PHE A 179 2.26 4.61 13.98
C PHE A 179 2.34 5.75 14.99
N GLY A 180 1.19 6.37 15.29
CA GLY A 180 1.11 7.57 16.12
C GLY A 180 1.44 8.88 15.38
N GLN A 181 1.66 8.82 14.06
CA GLN A 181 1.77 9.99 13.20
C GLN A 181 0.47 10.18 12.41
N ASN A 182 0.00 11.42 12.28
CA ASN A 182 -1.18 11.71 11.47
C ASN A 182 -0.88 11.46 9.99
N LEU A 183 -1.88 10.97 9.26
CA LEU A 183 -1.86 10.95 7.80
C LEU A 183 -1.86 12.39 7.27
N VAL A 184 -1.39 12.57 6.06
CA VAL A 184 -1.51 13.84 5.35
C VAL A 184 -2.99 14.09 5.05
N HIS A 185 -3.51 15.24 5.47
CA HIS A 185 -4.94 15.53 5.39
C HIS A 185 -5.46 15.51 3.95
N GLU A 186 -4.71 16.12 3.05
CA GLU A 186 -5.04 16.20 1.63
C GLU A 186 -5.13 14.79 0.98
N ASP A 187 -4.20 13.88 1.34
CA ASP A 187 -4.21 12.51 0.85
C ASP A 187 -5.41 11.72 1.40
N LEU A 188 -5.77 11.97 2.67
CA LEU A 188 -6.93 11.33 3.27
C LEU A 188 -8.24 11.81 2.63
N VAL A 189 -8.39 13.12 2.43
CA VAL A 189 -9.55 13.72 1.75
C VAL A 189 -9.67 13.15 0.32
N ARG A 190 -8.59 13.18 -0.45
CA ARG A 190 -8.55 12.65 -1.80
C ARG A 190 -8.94 11.16 -1.85
N SER A 191 -8.47 10.37 -0.88
CA SER A 191 -8.83 8.95 -0.78
C SER A 191 -10.32 8.73 -0.49
N GLN A 192 -10.91 9.58 0.36
CA GLN A 192 -12.34 9.52 0.68
C GLN A 192 -13.20 9.94 -0.51
N GLU A 193 -12.87 11.05 -1.16
CA GLU A 193 -13.56 11.53 -2.37
C GLU A 193 -13.54 10.48 -3.50
N ALA A 194 -12.38 9.84 -3.73
CA ALA A 194 -12.27 8.75 -4.69
C ALA A 194 -13.21 7.59 -4.33
N ALA A 195 -13.24 7.19 -3.04
CA ALA A 195 -14.11 6.11 -2.57
C ALA A 195 -15.61 6.47 -2.67
N GLU A 196 -15.98 7.74 -2.45
CA GLU A 196 -17.37 8.21 -2.55
C GLU A 196 -17.90 8.30 -3.99
N THR A 197 -17.00 8.38 -4.96
CA THR A 197 -17.38 8.60 -6.37
C THR A 197 -17.08 7.43 -7.31
N CYS A 198 -16.48 6.35 -6.82
CA CYS A 198 -16.20 5.18 -7.65
C CYS A 198 -17.43 4.31 -7.89
N ASP A 199 -17.41 3.56 -9.00
CA ASP A 199 -18.40 2.52 -9.31
C ASP A 199 -17.94 1.16 -8.79
N LEU A 200 -16.62 0.98 -8.71
CA LEU A 200 -15.98 -0.26 -8.29
C LEU A 200 -14.77 0.02 -7.41
N MET A 201 -14.75 -0.57 -6.23
CA MET A 201 -13.60 -0.59 -5.31
C MET A 201 -12.92 -1.95 -5.38
N LEU A 202 -11.65 -1.99 -5.74
CA LEU A 202 -10.79 -3.18 -5.67
C LEU A 202 -9.85 -3.07 -4.47
N ALA A 203 -10.04 -3.88 -3.43
CA ALA A 203 -9.12 -3.95 -2.29
C ALA A 203 -8.16 -5.14 -2.47
N ILE A 204 -6.86 -4.85 -2.65
CA ILE A 204 -5.88 -5.82 -3.12
C ILE A 204 -4.71 -5.93 -2.13
N GLY A 205 -4.43 -7.13 -1.65
CA GLY A 205 -3.23 -7.42 -0.86
C GLY A 205 -3.17 -6.70 0.49
N SER A 206 -4.31 -6.44 1.10
CA SER A 206 -4.42 -5.77 2.40
C SER A 206 -5.27 -6.59 3.37
N SER A 207 -4.87 -6.64 4.63
CA SER A 207 -5.70 -7.20 5.72
C SER A 207 -6.92 -6.33 6.05
N LEU A 208 -6.98 -5.10 5.54
CA LEU A 208 -8.04 -4.10 5.78
C LEU A 208 -8.29 -3.81 7.27
N SER A 209 -7.23 -3.89 8.10
CA SER A 209 -7.28 -3.69 9.55
C SER A 209 -6.62 -2.38 10.02
N VAL A 210 -6.00 -1.60 9.12
CA VAL A 210 -5.30 -0.36 9.44
C VAL A 210 -6.18 0.85 9.17
N TYR A 211 -6.62 1.51 10.24
CA TYR A 211 -7.43 2.72 10.17
C TYR A 211 -6.55 3.99 10.27
N PRO A 212 -7.01 5.11 9.67
CA PRO A 212 -8.33 5.34 9.08
C PRO A 212 -8.51 4.83 7.64
N ILE A 213 -7.43 4.45 6.93
CA ILE A 213 -7.53 4.22 5.49
C ILE A 213 -8.37 2.99 5.09
N ALA A 214 -8.41 1.95 5.91
CA ALA A 214 -9.30 0.81 5.66
C ALA A 214 -10.78 1.24 5.54
N GLY A 215 -11.14 2.38 6.16
CA GLY A 215 -12.48 2.97 6.12
C GLY A 215 -12.96 3.39 4.72
N VAL A 216 -12.07 3.53 3.73
CA VAL A 216 -12.49 3.87 2.35
C VAL A 216 -13.33 2.75 1.72
N VAL A 217 -13.11 1.48 2.11
CA VAL A 217 -13.88 0.34 1.61
C VAL A 217 -15.36 0.45 2.00
N PRO A 218 -15.75 0.58 3.28
CA PRO A 218 -17.15 0.79 3.63
C PRO A 218 -17.69 2.16 3.18
N ILE A 219 -16.86 3.17 2.92
CA ILE A 219 -17.30 4.43 2.31
C ILE A 219 -17.78 4.15 0.89
N ALA A 220 -16.96 3.52 0.03
CA ALA A 220 -17.33 3.15 -1.33
C ALA A 220 -18.61 2.29 -1.36
N LYS A 221 -18.70 1.29 -0.47
CA LYS A 221 -19.89 0.45 -0.37
C LYS A 221 -21.17 1.23 -0.06
N ARG A 222 -21.11 2.16 0.89
CA ARG A 222 -22.25 3.04 1.24
C ARG A 222 -22.63 4.00 0.12
N ALA A 223 -21.65 4.41 -0.69
CA ALA A 223 -21.87 5.25 -1.87
C ALA A 223 -22.49 4.49 -3.05
N GLY A 224 -22.60 3.16 -2.96
CA GLY A 224 -23.22 2.31 -3.99
C GLY A 224 -22.23 1.59 -4.88
N ALA A 225 -20.93 1.74 -4.66
CA ALA A 225 -19.92 0.99 -5.40
C ALA A 225 -19.98 -0.51 -5.10
N ARG A 226 -19.69 -1.33 -6.11
CA ARG A 226 -19.37 -2.74 -5.89
C ARG A 226 -17.99 -2.84 -5.22
N VAL A 227 -17.82 -3.80 -4.31
CA VAL A 227 -16.56 -4.02 -3.60
C VAL A 227 -16.05 -5.42 -3.90
N VAL A 228 -14.85 -5.50 -4.45
CA VAL A 228 -14.11 -6.76 -4.70
C VAL A 228 -12.86 -6.78 -3.83
N ILE A 229 -12.67 -7.84 -3.06
CA ILE A 229 -11.44 -8.09 -2.30
C ILE A 229 -10.65 -9.19 -2.99
N LEU A 230 -9.38 -8.88 -3.34
CA LEU A 230 -8.39 -9.86 -3.83
C LEU A 230 -7.26 -9.96 -2.81
N ASN A 231 -7.26 -11.02 -2.02
CA ASN A 231 -6.26 -11.23 -0.98
C ASN A 231 -6.07 -12.73 -0.71
N ALA A 232 -4.85 -13.17 -0.43
CA ALA A 232 -4.59 -14.58 -0.13
C ALA A 232 -5.24 -15.02 1.19
N GLU A 233 -5.13 -14.18 2.22
CA GLU A 233 -5.65 -14.46 3.56
C GLU A 233 -7.00 -13.77 3.79
N PRO A 234 -7.81 -14.22 4.78
CA PRO A 234 -9.01 -13.52 5.21
C PRO A 234 -8.70 -12.07 5.61
N THR A 235 -9.66 -11.17 5.39
CA THR A 235 -9.56 -9.76 5.74
C THR A 235 -10.61 -9.35 6.78
N ALA A 236 -10.41 -8.20 7.41
CA ALA A 236 -11.38 -7.66 8.37
C ALA A 236 -12.70 -7.21 7.71
N MET A 237 -12.79 -7.23 6.37
CA MET A 237 -13.93 -6.69 5.63
C MET A 237 -14.53 -7.67 4.60
N ASP A 238 -14.21 -8.95 4.69
CA ASP A 238 -14.75 -9.96 3.77
C ASP A 238 -16.28 -9.95 3.74
N ASP A 239 -16.93 -9.80 4.90
CA ASP A 239 -18.38 -9.77 5.02
C ASP A 239 -19.02 -8.51 4.41
N ALA A 240 -18.24 -7.46 4.17
CA ALA A 240 -18.70 -6.21 3.55
C ALA A 240 -18.53 -6.22 2.01
N ALA A 241 -17.74 -7.14 1.48
CA ALA A 241 -17.48 -7.23 0.04
C ALA A 241 -18.67 -7.86 -0.71
N ASP A 242 -18.82 -7.48 -1.99
CA ASP A 242 -19.74 -8.16 -2.91
C ASP A 242 -19.11 -9.43 -3.47
N LEU A 243 -17.76 -9.45 -3.54
CA LEU A 243 -17.00 -10.58 -4.03
C LEU A 243 -15.64 -10.66 -3.34
N VAL A 244 -15.27 -11.86 -2.92
CA VAL A 244 -13.95 -12.13 -2.36
C VAL A 244 -13.24 -13.19 -3.22
N ILE A 245 -12.04 -12.86 -3.69
CA ILE A 245 -11.20 -13.75 -4.51
C ILE A 245 -9.93 -14.07 -3.72
N ARG A 246 -9.65 -15.36 -3.54
CA ARG A 246 -8.49 -15.86 -2.81
C ARG A 246 -7.43 -16.39 -3.77
N GLY A 247 -6.19 -15.93 -3.61
CA GLY A 247 -5.04 -16.48 -4.34
C GLY A 247 -3.90 -15.51 -4.55
N ALA A 248 -2.94 -15.89 -5.40
CA ALA A 248 -1.76 -15.12 -5.74
C ALA A 248 -2.12 -13.90 -6.60
N ILE A 249 -1.75 -12.71 -6.15
CA ILE A 249 -2.15 -11.45 -6.80
C ILE A 249 -1.53 -11.33 -8.19
N GLY A 250 -0.25 -11.70 -8.34
CA GLY A 250 0.44 -11.63 -9.63
C GLY A 250 -0.09 -12.61 -10.69
N GLU A 251 -0.84 -13.63 -10.27
CA GLU A 251 -1.54 -14.55 -11.17
C GLU A 251 -2.96 -14.05 -11.49
N LEU A 252 -3.72 -13.67 -10.45
CA LEU A 252 -5.15 -13.41 -10.58
C LEU A 252 -5.45 -12.00 -11.10
N LEU A 253 -4.70 -10.98 -10.65
CA LEU A 253 -4.97 -9.60 -11.06
C LEU A 253 -4.78 -9.38 -12.57
N PRO A 254 -3.74 -9.93 -13.25
CA PRO A 254 -3.66 -9.86 -14.71
C PRO A 254 -4.86 -10.49 -15.43
N ARG A 255 -5.39 -11.58 -14.87
CA ARG A 255 -6.59 -12.24 -15.43
C ARG A 255 -7.85 -11.40 -15.23
N LEU A 256 -7.92 -10.61 -14.15
CA LEU A 256 -9.05 -9.69 -13.91
C LEU A 256 -9.04 -8.49 -14.84
N THR A 257 -7.86 -7.97 -15.17
CA THR A 257 -7.71 -6.72 -15.94
C THR A 257 -7.43 -6.96 -17.43
N ALA A 258 -7.30 -8.23 -17.86
CA ALA A 258 -7.10 -8.55 -19.27
C ALA A 258 -8.26 -8.03 -20.14
N PRO A 259 -7.95 -7.43 -21.30
CA PRO A 259 -8.97 -7.19 -22.32
C PRO A 259 -9.52 -8.54 -22.82
N ASP A 260 -10.71 -8.51 -23.41
CA ASP A 260 -11.30 -9.70 -24.07
C ASP A 260 -10.50 -10.11 -25.30
#